data_da65511f28342a4eafd95dd0f9b0f971
#
_entry.id   da65511f28342a4eafd95dd0f9b0f971
#
_cell.length_a   1.000
_cell.length_b   1.000
_cell.length_c   1.000
_cell.angle_alpha   90.00
_cell.angle_beta   90.00
_cell.angle_gamma   90.00
#
_symmetry.space_group_name_H-M   'P 1'
#
loop_
_entity.id
_entity.type
_entity.pdbx_description
1 polymer ?
#
loop_
_entity_poly.entity_id
_entity_poly.type
_entity_poly.pdbx_seq_one_letter_code
_entity_poly.pdbx_strand_id
1 'polypeptide(L)'
;PDCFVDSWSMHLTGKNNFRYEIATTVPYKGNRVDKPKPKHLAFLRDYLVKEWGASISEGQEADDTIAIEATKLGDNCVIVSLDKDLDQIVGWHYNFVKHLGYYIKPEEALVKLYTQMLTGDAADNIKGLFRVGPVKAAKILGDTTDELELYNKVLEAYEGNAERVLENAQLLFLRRYEGQIWTPPQT
;
A
#
# COMPACT_ATOMS: atom_id res chain seq x y z
N PRO A 1 -8.93 13.39 -19.72
CA PRO A 1 -10.36 13.06 -19.72
C PRO A 1 -10.85 13.25 -18.30
N ASP A 2 -11.94 14.02 -18.19
CA ASP A 2 -12.58 14.22 -16.90
C ASP A 2 -13.20 12.87 -16.48
N CYS A 3 -12.99 12.46 -15.22
CA CYS A 3 -13.68 11.30 -14.68
C CYS A 3 -15.13 11.68 -14.42
N PHE A 4 -16.06 11.20 -15.24
CA PHE A 4 -17.48 11.32 -14.97
C PHE A 4 -17.84 10.26 -13.93
N VAL A 5 -18.13 10.69 -12.70
CA VAL A 5 -18.50 9.82 -11.58
C VAL A 5 -19.83 10.28 -10.98
N ASP A 6 -20.66 9.35 -10.56
CA ASP A 6 -21.96 9.64 -9.91
C ASP A 6 -21.77 10.00 -8.43
N SER A 7 -20.71 9.50 -7.82
CA SER A 7 -20.36 9.74 -6.43
C SER A 7 -18.86 9.60 -6.19
N TRP A 8 -18.41 10.07 -5.03
CA TRP A 8 -17.02 9.95 -4.61
C TRP A 8 -16.94 9.77 -3.09
N SER A 9 -15.86 9.14 -2.62
CA SER A 9 -15.50 9.05 -1.22
C SER A 9 -14.07 9.56 -1.01
N MET A 10 -13.80 10.11 0.16
CA MET A 10 -12.47 10.60 0.55
C MET A 10 -12.12 10.06 1.93
N HIS A 11 -10.89 9.58 2.09
CA HIS A 11 -10.43 8.95 3.32
C HIS A 11 -9.18 9.64 3.86
N LEU A 12 -9.13 9.80 5.17
CA LEU A 12 -7.99 10.36 5.91
C LEU A 12 -7.53 9.34 6.94
N THR A 13 -6.24 9.09 7.01
CA THR A 13 -5.68 8.20 8.05
C THR A 13 -5.94 8.76 9.45
N GLY A 14 -6.56 7.96 10.31
CA GLY A 14 -6.86 8.26 11.71
C GLY A 14 -5.74 7.83 12.66
N LYS A 15 -6.12 7.15 13.74
CA LYS A 15 -5.22 6.68 14.80
C LYS A 15 -5.22 5.15 14.87
N ASN A 16 -4.36 4.61 15.73
CA ASN A 16 -4.34 3.18 16.09
C ASN A 16 -4.10 2.23 14.90
N ASN A 17 -3.25 2.65 13.94
CA ASN A 17 -2.88 1.80 12.81
C ASN A 17 -2.19 0.52 13.32
N PHE A 18 -2.71 -0.63 12.94
CA PHE A 18 -2.24 -1.96 13.33
C PHE A 18 -0.77 -2.23 12.97
N ARG A 19 -0.21 -1.54 11.97
CA ARG A 19 1.19 -1.68 11.55
C ARG A 19 2.18 -1.28 12.65
N TYR A 20 1.79 -0.41 13.58
CA TYR A 20 2.65 -0.08 14.73
C TYR A 20 2.87 -1.26 15.67
N GLU A 21 1.92 -2.20 15.74
CA GLU A 21 2.02 -3.40 16.58
C GLU A 21 2.79 -4.53 15.88
N ILE A 22 2.73 -4.58 14.54
CA ILE A 22 3.41 -5.59 13.72
C ILE A 22 4.91 -5.30 13.59
N ALA A 23 5.30 -4.03 13.52
CA ALA A 23 6.68 -3.62 13.27
C ALA A 23 7.60 -3.98 14.43
N THR A 24 8.42 -5.01 14.26
CA THR A 24 9.36 -5.52 15.25
C THR A 24 10.82 -5.18 14.94
N THR A 25 11.20 -5.13 13.67
CA THR A 25 12.58 -4.87 13.25
C THR A 25 13.00 -3.41 13.45
N VAL A 26 12.16 -2.47 13.03
CA VAL A 26 12.32 -1.03 13.25
C VAL A 26 10.95 -0.38 13.41
N PRO A 27 10.83 0.71 14.19
CA PRO A 27 9.53 1.36 14.40
C PRO A 27 8.90 1.83 13.07
N TYR A 28 7.68 1.40 12.80
CA TYR A 28 6.90 1.86 11.65
C TYR A 28 6.76 3.38 11.67
N LYS A 29 7.09 4.05 10.55
CA LYS A 29 7.12 5.52 10.44
C LYS A 29 7.99 6.23 11.48
N GLY A 30 8.92 5.51 12.14
CA GLY A 30 9.80 6.08 13.18
C GLY A 30 10.66 7.23 12.67
N ASN A 31 10.98 7.27 11.38
CA ASN A 31 11.70 8.37 10.72
C ASN A 31 10.89 9.67 10.61
N ARG A 32 9.62 9.70 11.04
CA ARG A 32 8.72 10.87 11.01
C ARG A 32 8.51 11.50 12.39
N VAL A 33 8.93 10.85 13.49
CA VAL A 33 8.62 11.26 14.88
C VAL A 33 9.07 12.69 15.16
N ASP A 34 10.28 13.06 14.73
CA ASP A 34 10.86 14.37 15.00
C ASP A 34 10.61 15.40 13.88
N LYS A 35 9.83 15.06 12.88
CA LYS A 35 9.55 15.99 11.78
C LYS A 35 8.36 16.88 12.13
N PRO A 36 8.51 18.22 12.00
CA PRO A 36 7.40 19.13 12.25
C PRO A 36 6.26 18.86 11.26
N LYS A 37 5.04 18.79 11.77
CA LYS A 37 3.86 18.68 10.91
C LYS A 37 3.62 20.00 10.16
N PRO A 38 3.11 19.97 8.92
CA PRO A 38 2.75 21.19 8.20
C PRO A 38 1.82 22.07 9.03
N LYS A 39 2.05 23.38 9.01
CA LYS A 39 1.35 24.37 9.85
C LYS A 39 -0.18 24.27 9.77
N HIS A 40 -0.70 24.00 8.60
CA HIS A 40 -2.16 23.99 8.35
C HIS A 40 -2.76 22.57 8.28
N LEU A 41 -2.00 21.53 8.63
CA LEU A 41 -2.46 20.15 8.51
C LEU A 41 -3.75 19.88 9.28
N ALA A 42 -3.82 20.31 10.55
CA ALA A 42 -5.00 20.09 11.39
C ALA A 42 -6.24 20.81 10.82
N PHE A 43 -6.08 22.08 10.42
CA PHE A 43 -7.14 22.86 9.80
C PHE A 43 -7.66 22.22 8.49
N LEU A 44 -6.73 21.80 7.60
CA LEU A 44 -7.09 21.19 6.33
C LEU A 44 -7.84 19.85 6.55
N ARG A 45 -7.39 19.05 7.49
CA ARG A 45 -8.08 17.78 7.82
C ARG A 45 -9.51 18.04 8.33
N ASP A 46 -9.67 18.99 9.24
CA ASP A 46 -10.99 19.37 9.77
C ASP A 46 -11.90 19.93 8.66
N TYR A 47 -11.37 20.76 7.78
CA TYR A 47 -12.06 21.28 6.59
C TYR A 47 -12.52 20.15 5.65
N LEU A 48 -11.64 19.19 5.34
CA LEU A 48 -12.01 18.07 4.46
C LEU A 48 -13.12 17.21 5.08
N VAL A 49 -13.10 17.00 6.39
CA VAL A 49 -14.16 16.25 7.07
C VAL A 49 -15.48 17.03 7.06
N LYS A 50 -15.46 18.31 7.41
CA LYS A 50 -16.69 19.12 7.59
C LYS A 50 -17.33 19.54 6.29
N GLU A 51 -16.51 19.98 5.32
CA GLU A 51 -17.01 20.59 4.08
C GLU A 51 -17.07 19.59 2.93
N TRP A 52 -16.23 18.55 2.97
CA TRP A 52 -16.14 17.56 1.89
C TRP A 52 -16.56 16.15 2.30
N GLY A 53 -16.98 15.96 3.55
CA GLY A 53 -17.48 14.68 4.02
C GLY A 53 -16.40 13.58 4.07
N ALA A 54 -15.10 13.95 4.19
CA ALA A 54 -14.04 12.97 4.29
C ALA A 54 -14.21 12.10 5.54
N SER A 55 -14.11 10.78 5.40
CA SER A 55 -14.11 9.83 6.50
C SER A 55 -12.73 9.67 7.12
N ILE A 56 -12.66 9.31 8.39
CA ILE A 56 -11.41 9.02 9.10
C ILE A 56 -11.31 7.51 9.28
N SER A 57 -10.25 6.91 8.73
CA SER A 57 -9.94 5.49 8.88
C SER A 57 -9.30 5.24 10.24
N GLU A 58 -9.99 4.56 11.14
CA GLU A 58 -9.47 4.20 12.46
C GLU A 58 -8.95 2.75 12.47
N GLY A 59 -7.85 2.50 13.19
CA GLY A 59 -7.25 1.18 13.28
C GLY A 59 -6.44 0.74 12.04
N GLN A 60 -6.51 1.51 10.96
CA GLN A 60 -5.81 1.27 9.69
C GLN A 60 -5.50 2.59 8.99
N GLU A 61 -4.82 2.54 7.85
CA GLU A 61 -4.55 3.73 7.06
C GLU A 61 -5.69 4.02 6.07
N ALA A 62 -5.74 5.26 5.56
CA ALA A 62 -6.66 5.63 4.50
C ALA A 62 -6.51 4.74 3.27
N ASP A 63 -5.27 4.34 2.97
CA ASP A 63 -4.94 3.48 1.83
C ASP A 63 -5.57 2.08 1.96
N ASP A 64 -5.65 1.53 3.19
CA ASP A 64 -6.37 0.27 3.45
C ASP A 64 -7.87 0.44 3.19
N THR A 65 -8.46 1.55 3.66
CA THR A 65 -9.89 1.81 3.43
C THR A 65 -10.19 2.00 1.95
N ILE A 66 -9.37 2.76 1.23
CA ILE A 66 -9.47 2.92 -0.24
C ILE A 66 -9.37 1.55 -0.93
N ALA A 67 -8.40 0.74 -0.53
CA ALA A 67 -8.19 -0.58 -1.10
C ALA A 67 -9.37 -1.53 -0.87
N ILE A 68 -9.96 -1.52 0.33
CA ILE A 68 -11.15 -2.30 0.68
C ILE A 68 -12.35 -1.87 -0.17
N GLU A 69 -12.63 -0.57 -0.25
CA GLU A 69 -13.74 -0.04 -1.04
C GLU A 69 -13.55 -0.33 -2.53
N ALA A 70 -12.36 -0.07 -3.07
CA ALA A 70 -12.06 -0.33 -4.47
C ALA A 70 -12.15 -1.82 -4.82
N THR A 71 -11.66 -2.71 -3.95
CA THR A 71 -11.80 -4.16 -4.15
C THR A 71 -13.27 -4.58 -4.18
N LYS A 72 -14.11 -3.99 -3.32
CA LYS A 72 -15.54 -4.28 -3.27
C LYS A 72 -16.30 -3.79 -4.50
N LEU A 73 -15.92 -2.62 -5.04
CA LEU A 73 -16.56 -1.99 -6.19
C LEU A 73 -16.04 -2.53 -7.54
N GLY A 74 -14.83 -3.08 -7.57
CA GLY A 74 -14.19 -3.57 -8.79
C GLY A 74 -14.08 -2.49 -9.87
N ASP A 75 -14.44 -2.81 -11.09
CA ASP A 75 -14.35 -1.89 -12.24
C ASP A 75 -15.35 -0.71 -12.19
N ASN A 76 -16.23 -0.67 -11.18
CA ASN A 76 -17.18 0.43 -10.99
C ASN A 76 -16.58 1.61 -10.20
N CYS A 77 -15.29 1.62 -9.96
CA CYS A 77 -14.63 2.74 -9.31
C CYS A 77 -13.30 3.11 -9.98
N VAL A 78 -12.81 4.30 -9.66
CA VAL A 78 -11.49 4.79 -10.05
C VAL A 78 -10.78 5.29 -8.79
N ILE A 79 -9.60 4.75 -8.50
CA ILE A 79 -8.74 5.25 -7.42
C ILE A 79 -8.03 6.51 -7.90
N VAL A 80 -8.34 7.66 -7.29
CA VAL A 80 -7.72 8.95 -7.61
C VAL A 80 -6.64 9.24 -6.57
N SER A 81 -5.38 9.01 -6.91
CA SER A 81 -4.26 9.17 -5.97
C SER A 81 -2.95 9.46 -6.68
N LEU A 82 -1.97 10.00 -5.91
CA LEU A 82 -0.57 10.09 -6.30
C LEU A 82 0.29 9.00 -5.65
N ASP A 83 -0.28 8.28 -4.69
CA ASP A 83 0.40 7.23 -3.97
C ASP A 83 0.49 5.97 -4.84
N LYS A 84 1.72 5.58 -5.14
CA LYS A 84 2.00 4.40 -5.97
C LYS A 84 1.80 3.08 -5.21
N ASP A 85 1.63 3.12 -3.89
CA ASP A 85 1.39 1.91 -3.13
C ASP A 85 -0.01 1.37 -3.40
N LEU A 86 -0.93 2.24 -3.80
CA LEU A 86 -2.25 1.86 -4.31
C LEU A 86 -2.21 1.07 -5.63
N ASP A 87 -1.08 1.02 -6.35
CA ASP A 87 -0.89 0.12 -7.50
C ASP A 87 -0.89 -1.38 -7.09
N GLN A 88 -0.99 -1.69 -5.81
CA GLN A 88 -1.33 -3.04 -5.33
C GLN A 88 -2.81 -3.40 -5.54
N ILE A 89 -3.66 -2.47 -5.95
CA ILE A 89 -5.10 -2.68 -6.12
C ILE A 89 -5.43 -2.80 -7.60
N VAL A 90 -6.08 -3.89 -7.96
CA VAL A 90 -6.58 -4.13 -9.32
C VAL A 90 -7.69 -3.12 -9.65
N GLY A 91 -7.68 -2.58 -10.86
CA GLY A 91 -8.73 -1.71 -11.33
C GLY A 91 -8.23 -0.39 -11.92
N TRP A 92 -9.15 0.55 -12.08
CA TRP A 92 -8.86 1.85 -12.66
C TRP A 92 -8.22 2.81 -11.66
N HIS A 93 -7.15 3.49 -12.09
CA HIS A 93 -6.42 4.50 -11.35
C HIS A 93 -6.34 5.81 -12.14
N TYR A 94 -6.30 6.93 -11.44
CA TYR A 94 -6.12 8.23 -12.04
C TYR A 94 -5.12 9.08 -11.27
N ASN A 95 -4.03 9.44 -11.96
CA ASN A 95 -3.04 10.39 -11.45
C ASN A 95 -3.44 11.80 -11.87
N PHE A 96 -3.97 12.59 -10.95
CA PHE A 96 -4.51 13.91 -11.23
C PHE A 96 -3.44 14.99 -11.51
N VAL A 97 -2.18 14.77 -11.16
CA VAL A 97 -1.06 15.68 -11.49
C VAL A 97 -0.58 15.45 -12.92
N LYS A 98 -0.55 14.20 -13.37
CA LYS A 98 -0.14 13.84 -14.73
C LYS A 98 -1.31 13.82 -15.70
N HIS A 99 -2.53 13.96 -15.21
CA HIS A 99 -3.77 13.76 -15.97
C HIS A 99 -3.80 12.43 -16.73
N LEU A 100 -3.39 11.36 -16.04
CA LEU A 100 -3.22 10.03 -16.62
C LEU A 100 -4.11 9.01 -15.92
N GLY A 101 -5.04 8.43 -16.68
CA GLY A 101 -5.78 7.24 -16.29
C GLY A 101 -5.03 5.97 -16.74
N TYR A 102 -5.02 4.93 -15.90
CA TYR A 102 -4.42 3.64 -16.20
C TYR A 102 -5.13 2.53 -15.45
N TYR A 103 -4.98 1.31 -15.93
CA TYR A 103 -5.58 0.12 -15.31
C TYR A 103 -4.48 -0.79 -14.77
N ILE A 104 -4.60 -1.21 -13.53
CA ILE A 104 -3.72 -2.19 -12.89
C ILE A 104 -4.33 -3.58 -13.02
N LYS A 105 -3.61 -4.49 -13.63
CA LYS A 105 -4.00 -5.89 -13.78
C LYS A 105 -3.67 -6.71 -12.52
N PRO A 106 -4.33 -7.88 -12.30
CA PRO A 106 -4.06 -8.73 -11.14
C PRO A 106 -2.58 -9.09 -10.97
N GLU A 107 -1.92 -9.48 -12.06
CA GLU A 107 -0.51 -9.83 -12.06
C GLU A 107 0.40 -8.63 -11.73
N GLU A 108 0.06 -7.42 -12.19
CA GLU A 108 0.82 -6.21 -11.91
C GLU A 108 0.70 -5.81 -10.43
N ALA A 109 -0.53 -5.89 -9.88
CA ALA A 109 -0.81 -5.64 -8.47
C ALA A 109 -0.05 -6.60 -7.55
N LEU A 110 -0.02 -7.88 -7.92
CA LEU A 110 0.69 -8.92 -7.20
C LEU A 110 2.20 -8.68 -7.21
N VAL A 111 2.80 -8.51 -8.39
CA VAL A 111 4.24 -8.23 -8.55
C VAL A 111 4.65 -6.95 -7.83
N LYS A 112 3.76 -5.94 -7.76
CA LYS A 112 4.00 -4.71 -7.01
C LYS A 112 4.26 -5.00 -5.52
N LEU A 113 3.41 -5.79 -4.86
CA LEU A 113 3.59 -6.18 -3.46
C LEU A 113 4.94 -6.90 -3.25
N TYR A 114 5.22 -7.94 -4.04
CA TYR A 114 6.46 -8.72 -3.91
C TYR A 114 7.72 -7.90 -4.22
N THR A 115 7.62 -6.93 -5.14
CA THR A 115 8.69 -5.95 -5.36
C THR A 115 8.94 -5.12 -4.11
N GLN A 116 7.89 -4.63 -3.46
CA GLN A 116 8.01 -3.84 -2.22
C GLN A 116 8.55 -4.67 -1.05
N MET A 117 8.19 -5.94 -0.94
CA MET A 117 8.77 -6.84 0.09
C MET A 117 10.31 -6.90 -0.03
N LEU A 118 10.85 -6.90 -1.25
CA LEU A 118 12.30 -6.89 -1.49
C LEU A 118 12.94 -5.51 -1.29
N THR A 119 12.29 -4.44 -1.76
CA THR A 119 12.85 -3.08 -1.73
C THR A 119 12.63 -2.37 -0.40
N GLY A 120 11.59 -2.76 0.36
CA GLY A 120 11.08 -2.01 1.48
C GLY A 120 10.40 -0.71 1.05
N ASP A 121 10.07 0.11 2.05
CA ASP A 121 9.58 1.47 1.89
C ASP A 121 10.32 2.44 2.85
N ALA A 122 11.12 3.30 2.27
CA ALA A 122 11.88 4.30 3.04
C ALA A 122 10.97 5.39 3.65
N ALA A 123 9.82 5.69 3.03
CA ALA A 123 8.88 6.67 3.54
C ALA A 123 8.24 6.20 4.86
N ASP A 124 7.95 4.92 4.97
CA ASP A 124 7.33 4.28 6.13
C ASP A 124 8.34 3.59 7.06
N ASN A 125 9.64 3.77 6.77
CA ASN A 125 10.73 3.17 7.53
C ASN A 125 10.74 1.63 7.49
N ILE A 126 10.20 1.02 6.44
CA ILE A 126 10.21 -0.43 6.23
C ILE A 126 11.50 -0.79 5.50
N LYS A 127 12.33 -1.62 6.13
CA LYS A 127 13.61 -2.01 5.55
C LYS A 127 13.43 -3.22 4.62
N GLY A 128 13.77 -3.05 3.36
CA GLY A 128 13.95 -4.16 2.43
C GLY A 128 15.35 -4.77 2.52
N LEU A 129 15.71 -5.55 1.52
CA LEU A 129 17.05 -6.12 1.39
C LEU A 129 18.09 -5.04 1.07
N PHE A 130 19.26 -5.17 1.68
CA PHE A 130 20.36 -4.21 1.49
C PHE A 130 20.78 -4.11 0.03
N ARG A 131 20.79 -2.89 -0.51
CA ARG A 131 21.11 -2.57 -1.91
C ARG A 131 20.23 -3.25 -2.96
N VAL A 132 19.01 -3.62 -2.61
CA VAL A 132 17.99 -4.10 -3.55
C VAL A 132 17.02 -2.96 -3.82
N GLY A 133 17.10 -2.39 -5.00
CA GLY A 133 16.14 -1.44 -5.55
C GLY A 133 15.26 -2.10 -6.61
N PRO A 134 14.34 -1.37 -7.26
CA PRO A 134 13.35 -1.94 -8.18
C PRO A 134 13.96 -2.79 -9.31
N VAL A 135 15.10 -2.38 -9.87
CA VAL A 135 15.77 -3.13 -10.96
C VAL A 135 16.29 -4.49 -10.48
N LYS A 136 16.85 -4.56 -9.27
CA LYS A 136 17.29 -5.84 -8.71
C LYS A 136 16.11 -6.69 -8.27
N ALA A 137 15.09 -6.09 -7.67
CA ALA A 137 13.86 -6.80 -7.31
C ALA A 137 13.23 -7.46 -8.54
N ALA A 138 13.08 -6.74 -9.64
CA ALA A 138 12.59 -7.31 -10.91
C ALA A 138 13.42 -8.48 -11.40
N LYS A 139 14.76 -8.43 -11.27
CA LYS A 139 15.65 -9.56 -11.64
C LYS A 139 15.47 -10.77 -10.72
N ILE A 140 15.23 -10.55 -9.42
CA ILE A 140 14.98 -11.64 -8.46
C ILE A 140 13.64 -12.31 -8.77
N LEU A 141 12.58 -11.52 -8.97
CA LEU A 141 11.23 -12.02 -9.23
C LEU A 141 11.12 -12.67 -10.62
N GLY A 142 11.87 -12.16 -11.62
CA GLY A 142 11.77 -12.62 -13.01
C GLY A 142 10.40 -12.30 -13.61
N ASP A 143 9.99 -13.11 -14.59
CA ASP A 143 8.73 -12.89 -15.34
C ASP A 143 7.53 -13.68 -14.78
N THR A 144 7.68 -14.31 -13.60
CA THR A 144 6.59 -15.08 -13.01
C THR A 144 5.51 -14.20 -12.44
N THR A 145 4.27 -14.66 -12.54
CA THR A 145 3.08 -14.08 -11.92
C THR A 145 2.37 -15.08 -11.01
N ASP A 146 2.98 -16.24 -10.78
CA ASP A 146 2.51 -17.22 -9.80
C ASP A 146 2.90 -16.77 -8.39
N GLU A 147 1.91 -16.64 -7.50
CA GLU A 147 2.12 -16.09 -6.18
C GLU A 147 3.05 -16.94 -5.30
N LEU A 148 2.92 -18.27 -5.37
CA LEU A 148 3.76 -19.17 -4.61
C LEU A 148 5.23 -19.09 -5.09
N GLU A 149 5.43 -19.00 -6.40
CA GLU A 149 6.77 -18.83 -6.97
C GLU A 149 7.38 -17.48 -6.57
N LEU A 150 6.61 -16.39 -6.62
CA LEU A 150 7.04 -15.06 -6.16
C LEU A 150 7.45 -15.09 -4.68
N TYR A 151 6.61 -15.72 -3.82
CA TYR A 151 6.91 -15.88 -2.40
C TYR A 151 8.20 -16.66 -2.16
N ASN A 152 8.39 -17.79 -2.85
CA ASN A 152 9.59 -18.61 -2.71
C ASN A 152 10.85 -17.84 -3.13
N LYS A 153 10.81 -17.06 -4.19
CA LYS A 153 11.92 -16.20 -4.62
C LYS A 153 12.25 -15.12 -3.60
N VAL A 154 11.23 -14.51 -3.00
CA VAL A 154 11.43 -13.54 -1.92
C VAL A 154 12.04 -14.22 -0.70
N LEU A 155 11.51 -15.38 -0.29
CA LEU A 155 12.03 -16.14 0.85
C LEU A 155 13.48 -16.55 0.64
N GLU A 156 13.84 -17.03 -0.55
CA GLU A 156 15.23 -17.33 -0.93
C GLU A 156 16.12 -16.09 -0.85
N ALA A 157 15.68 -14.95 -1.38
CA ALA A 157 16.41 -13.70 -1.31
C ALA A 157 16.64 -13.19 0.12
N TYR A 158 15.75 -13.53 1.05
CA TYR A 158 15.89 -13.32 2.49
C TYR A 158 16.61 -14.46 3.23
N GLU A 159 17.32 -15.33 2.49
CA GLU A 159 18.09 -16.46 3.05
C GLU A 159 17.24 -17.39 3.94
N GLY A 160 15.95 -17.55 3.61
CA GLY A 160 14.99 -18.36 4.34
C GLY A 160 14.42 -17.71 5.61
N ASN A 161 14.67 -16.43 5.86
CA ASN A 161 14.14 -15.72 7.04
C ASN A 161 12.65 -15.41 6.87
N ALA A 162 11.79 -16.40 7.14
CA ALA A 162 10.34 -16.30 6.96
C ALA A 162 9.69 -15.25 7.87
N GLU A 163 10.23 -15.03 9.07
CA GLU A 163 9.70 -14.03 10.01
C GLU A 163 9.86 -12.61 9.43
N ARG A 164 11.03 -12.32 8.84
CA ARG A 164 11.31 -11.04 8.23
C ARG A 164 10.47 -10.80 6.97
N VAL A 165 10.28 -11.84 6.16
CA VAL A 165 9.40 -11.81 4.97
C VAL A 165 7.96 -11.52 5.40
N LEU A 166 7.47 -12.22 6.44
CA LEU A 166 6.12 -12.04 6.97
C LEU A 166 5.91 -10.62 7.51
N GLU A 167 6.84 -10.10 8.32
CA GLU A 167 6.78 -8.74 8.84
C GLU A 167 6.68 -7.72 7.70
N ASN A 168 7.58 -7.78 6.72
CA ASN A 168 7.57 -6.85 5.58
C ASN A 168 6.27 -6.96 4.77
N ALA A 169 5.80 -8.19 4.51
CA ALA A 169 4.56 -8.40 3.79
C ALA A 169 3.38 -7.77 4.51
N GLN A 170 3.24 -8.01 5.82
CA GLN A 170 2.14 -7.46 6.62
C GLN A 170 2.18 -5.94 6.76
N LEU A 171 3.38 -5.34 6.78
CA LEU A 171 3.54 -3.89 6.82
C LEU A 171 3.22 -3.20 5.49
N LEU A 172 3.49 -3.87 4.36
CA LEU A 172 3.35 -3.32 3.01
C LEU A 172 2.00 -3.64 2.36
N PHE A 173 1.38 -4.75 2.77
CA PHE A 173 0.13 -5.21 2.19
C PHE A 173 -1.02 -4.25 2.49
N LEU A 174 -1.76 -3.86 1.45
CA LEU A 174 -3.01 -3.13 1.57
C LEU A 174 -4.18 -4.12 1.69
N ARG A 175 -5.04 -3.92 2.68
CA ARG A 175 -6.20 -4.79 2.95
C ARG A 175 -7.18 -4.80 1.79
N ARG A 176 -7.83 -5.94 1.54
CA ARG A 176 -8.93 -6.09 0.56
C ARG A 176 -10.29 -6.22 1.24
N TYR A 177 -10.28 -6.52 2.55
CA TYR A 177 -11.46 -6.55 3.41
C TYR A 177 -11.05 -6.18 4.84
N GLU A 178 -12.04 -5.82 5.66
CA GLU A 178 -11.81 -5.38 7.03
C GLU A 178 -11.11 -6.46 7.88
N GLY A 179 -10.09 -6.04 8.61
CA GLY A 179 -9.32 -6.91 9.48
C GLY A 179 -8.36 -7.88 8.77
N GLN A 180 -8.26 -7.85 7.44
CA GLN A 180 -7.34 -8.72 6.70
C GLN A 180 -5.88 -8.48 7.13
N ILE A 181 -5.17 -9.55 7.41
CA ILE A 181 -3.72 -9.56 7.60
C ILE A 181 -3.12 -10.52 6.57
N TRP A 182 -2.07 -10.10 5.90
CA TRP A 182 -1.41 -10.94 4.91
C TRP A 182 -0.83 -12.21 5.54
N THR A 183 -1.01 -13.32 4.86
CA THR A 183 -0.44 -14.63 5.21
C THR A 183 0.28 -15.21 4.00
N PRO A 184 1.36 -16.01 4.19
CA PRO A 184 2.03 -16.68 3.09
C PRO A 184 1.07 -17.53 2.25
N PRO A 185 1.24 -17.59 0.92
CA PRO A 185 0.46 -18.48 0.08
C PRO A 185 0.70 -19.93 0.50
N GLN A 186 -0.35 -20.73 0.48
CA GLN A 186 -0.28 -22.16 0.81
C GLN A 186 0.10 -22.97 -0.45
N THR A 187 0.87 -24.04 -0.24
CA THR A 187 1.25 -25.01 -1.26
C THR A 187 0.06 -25.84 -1.72
#